data_9c1cd064112836f30493ffcc146f4b9b
#
_entry.id   9c1cd064112836f30493ffcc146f4b9b
#
_cell.length_a   1.000
_cell.length_b   1.000
_cell.length_c   1.000
_cell.angle_alpha   90.00
_cell.angle_beta   90.00
_cell.angle_gamma   90.00
#
_symmetry.space_group_name_H-M   'P 1'
#
loop_
_entity.id
_entity.type
_entity.pdbx_description
1 polymer ?
#
loop_
_entity_poly.entity_id
_entity_poly.type
_entity_poly.pdbx_seq_one_letter_code
_entity_poly.pdbx_strand_id
1 'polypeptide(L)'
;SGKPVAEQEIGHALLQEVVAFAETSISRRKFILHYFGEEFDSATGEGADMDDNVQNPKNQHEAKDDLELLLKTVKETNQLYKSKEVVRTLIGKSNAVILSHKTDEHRLFGKGSHQHAGYWMALIRQALIAGFLKKDIETYGVVKLTKRGDEYLKNPVSFMMTEDHVFNDITEEVVVPQKSANTVDDQLVKMLKELRKKVAKKKDLP
;
A
#
# COMPACT_ATOMS: atom_id res chain seq x y z
N SER A 1 9.23 -25.29 -7.54
CA SER A 1 10.16 -24.25 -8.01
C SER A 1 11.35 -24.20 -7.05
N GLY A 2 12.56 -24.54 -7.52
CA GLY A 2 13.75 -24.70 -6.69
C GLY A 2 14.56 -23.43 -6.44
N LYS A 3 13.91 -22.25 -6.32
CA LYS A 3 14.64 -21.02 -5.99
C LYS A 3 14.97 -20.97 -4.50
N PRO A 4 16.16 -20.45 -4.12
CA PRO A 4 16.50 -20.19 -2.72
C PRO A 4 15.46 -19.35 -2.02
N VAL A 5 15.22 -19.58 -0.73
CA VAL A 5 14.21 -18.87 0.08
C VAL A 5 14.41 -17.34 0.00
N ALA A 6 15.65 -16.87 0.03
CA ALA A 6 15.98 -15.44 -0.10
C ALA A 6 15.50 -14.83 -1.43
N GLU A 7 15.65 -15.55 -2.55
CA GLU A 7 15.15 -15.06 -3.85
C GLU A 7 13.61 -15.03 -3.92
N GLN A 8 12.95 -15.99 -3.24
CA GLN A 8 11.49 -15.99 -3.15
C GLN A 8 10.99 -14.80 -2.32
N GLU A 9 11.65 -14.49 -1.22
CA GLU A 9 11.32 -13.34 -0.38
C GLU A 9 11.52 -12.00 -1.11
N ILE A 10 12.62 -11.87 -1.85
CA ILE A 10 12.87 -10.68 -2.70
C ILE A 10 11.79 -10.56 -3.77
N GLY A 11 11.48 -11.65 -4.47
CA GLY A 11 10.43 -11.66 -5.49
C GLY A 11 9.06 -11.29 -4.92
N HIS A 12 8.74 -11.78 -3.74
CA HIS A 12 7.50 -11.41 -3.04
C HIS A 12 7.49 -9.92 -2.63
N ALA A 13 8.61 -9.41 -2.12
CA ALA A 13 8.72 -8.00 -1.77
C ALA A 13 8.54 -7.08 -2.99
N LEU A 14 9.14 -7.42 -4.13
CA LEU A 14 8.97 -6.67 -5.38
C LEU A 14 7.52 -6.72 -5.88
N LEU A 15 6.86 -7.88 -5.80
CA LEU A 15 5.43 -8.00 -6.15
C LEU A 15 4.58 -7.09 -5.26
N GLN A 16 4.87 -7.01 -3.96
CA GLN A 16 4.16 -6.12 -3.04
C GLN A 16 4.35 -4.63 -3.40
N GLU A 17 5.49 -4.23 -3.94
CA GLU A 17 5.69 -2.86 -4.45
C GLU A 17 4.80 -2.58 -5.67
N VAL A 18 4.66 -3.55 -6.58
CA VAL A 18 3.74 -3.42 -7.74
C VAL A 18 2.29 -3.34 -7.29
N VAL A 19 1.89 -4.15 -6.32
CA VAL A 19 0.54 -4.08 -5.72
C VAL A 19 0.33 -2.73 -5.06
N ALA A 20 1.30 -2.24 -4.28
CA ALA A 20 1.23 -0.93 -3.64
C ALA A 20 1.09 0.21 -4.66
N PHE A 21 1.77 0.12 -5.81
CA PHE A 21 1.62 1.05 -6.93
C PHE A 21 0.22 0.98 -7.55
N ALA A 22 -0.34 -0.21 -7.72
CA ALA A 22 -1.67 -0.39 -8.29
C ALA A 22 -2.79 0.13 -7.36
N GLU A 23 -2.64 -0.07 -6.05
CA GLU A 23 -3.63 0.30 -5.04
C GLU A 23 -3.57 1.78 -4.62
N THR A 24 -2.41 2.45 -4.82
CA THR A 24 -2.24 3.81 -4.33
C THR A 24 -3.19 4.80 -5.01
N SER A 25 -3.70 5.73 -4.25
CA SER A 25 -4.50 6.87 -4.72
C SER A 25 -3.74 8.20 -4.74
N ILE A 26 -2.50 8.20 -4.29
CA ILE A 26 -1.61 9.34 -4.50
C ILE A 26 -1.04 9.32 -5.92
N SER A 27 -0.44 10.44 -6.36
CA SER A 27 0.17 10.52 -7.69
C SER A 27 1.05 9.31 -7.99
N ARG A 28 0.75 8.58 -9.05
CA ARG A 28 1.51 7.41 -9.51
C ARG A 28 2.91 7.80 -9.93
N ARG A 29 3.06 8.98 -10.55
CA ARG A 29 4.36 9.52 -10.92
C ARG A 29 5.21 9.79 -9.69
N LYS A 30 4.63 10.42 -8.66
CA LYS A 30 5.30 10.62 -7.37
C LYS A 30 5.72 9.29 -6.74
N PHE A 31 4.85 8.28 -6.79
CA PHE A 31 5.15 6.95 -6.27
C PHE A 31 6.36 6.31 -6.97
N ILE A 32 6.37 6.31 -8.32
CA ILE A 32 7.46 5.72 -9.10
C ILE A 32 8.77 6.49 -8.89
N LEU A 33 8.75 7.81 -8.94
CA LEU A 33 9.96 8.62 -8.77
C LEU A 33 10.53 8.46 -7.36
N HIS A 34 9.67 8.41 -6.34
CA HIS A 34 10.09 8.10 -4.98
C HIS A 34 10.74 6.70 -4.87
N TYR A 35 10.20 5.69 -5.57
CA TYR A 35 10.80 4.34 -5.61
C TYR A 35 12.23 4.35 -6.15
N PHE A 36 12.53 5.22 -7.12
CA PHE A 36 13.87 5.41 -7.67
C PHE A 36 14.71 6.46 -6.92
N GLY A 37 14.22 6.98 -5.81
CA GLY A 37 14.94 7.93 -4.95
C GLY A 37 14.86 9.39 -5.41
N GLU A 38 13.93 9.71 -6.31
CA GLU A 38 13.69 11.06 -6.80
C GLU A 38 12.53 11.73 -6.07
N GLU A 39 12.66 13.06 -5.86
CA GLU A 39 11.56 13.88 -5.35
C GLU A 39 10.71 14.42 -6.50
N PHE A 40 9.40 14.41 -6.35
CA PHE A 40 8.47 14.93 -7.34
C PHE A 40 7.32 15.72 -6.68
N ASP A 41 7.11 16.93 -7.17
CA ASP A 41 5.95 17.72 -6.80
C ASP A 41 4.74 17.32 -7.68
N SER A 42 3.76 16.68 -7.08
CA SER A 42 2.55 16.23 -7.79
C SER A 42 1.60 17.36 -8.20
N ALA A 43 1.84 18.59 -7.75
CA ALA A 43 1.04 19.75 -8.13
C ALA A 43 1.64 20.55 -9.32
N THR A 44 2.97 20.72 -9.30
CA THR A 44 3.67 21.62 -10.25
C THR A 44 4.73 20.93 -11.11
N GLY A 45 5.02 19.64 -10.82
CA GLY A 45 6.01 18.88 -11.56
C GLY A 45 5.63 18.62 -13.01
N GLU A 46 6.60 18.45 -13.88
CA GLU A 46 6.37 18.18 -15.31
C GLU A 46 5.54 16.92 -15.50
N GLY A 47 4.38 17.04 -16.18
CA GLY A 47 3.42 15.94 -16.41
C GLY A 47 2.63 15.51 -15.17
N ALA A 48 2.52 16.35 -14.13
CA ALA A 48 1.69 16.09 -12.96
C ALA A 48 0.21 15.95 -13.33
N ASP A 49 -0.25 16.68 -14.33
CA ASP A 49 -1.60 16.67 -14.88
C ASP A 49 -1.96 15.42 -15.69
N MET A 50 -0.98 14.58 -16.05
CA MET A 50 -1.20 13.34 -16.81
C MET A 50 -1.57 12.15 -15.92
N ASP A 51 -1.52 12.31 -14.61
CA ASP A 51 -1.72 11.26 -13.62
C ASP A 51 -3.21 11.06 -13.33
N ASP A 52 -3.70 9.83 -13.44
CA ASP A 52 -5.11 9.47 -13.23
C ASP A 52 -5.59 9.80 -11.80
N ASN A 53 -4.74 9.61 -10.80
CA ASN A 53 -5.06 9.93 -9.41
C ASN A 53 -5.05 11.44 -9.13
N VAL A 54 -4.27 12.21 -9.90
CA VAL A 54 -4.28 13.69 -9.84
C VAL A 54 -5.52 14.24 -10.55
N GLN A 55 -5.91 13.67 -11.69
CA GLN A 55 -7.11 14.06 -12.42
C GLN A 55 -8.40 13.69 -11.68
N ASN A 56 -8.39 12.60 -10.91
CA ASN A 56 -9.54 12.10 -10.15
C ASN A 56 -9.15 11.90 -8.67
N PRO A 57 -8.91 12.99 -7.93
CA PRO A 57 -8.42 12.92 -6.56
C PRO A 57 -9.45 12.24 -5.66
N LYS A 58 -8.99 11.34 -4.81
CA LYS A 58 -9.78 10.73 -3.75
C LYS A 58 -9.96 11.69 -2.58
N ASN A 59 -10.96 11.40 -1.75
CA ASN A 59 -11.18 12.13 -0.52
C ASN A 59 -9.94 12.05 0.38
N GLN A 60 -9.73 13.13 1.11
CA GLN A 60 -8.70 13.21 2.13
C GLN A 60 -9.35 13.36 3.51
N HIS A 61 -8.72 12.80 4.50
CA HIS A 61 -9.11 12.94 5.89
C HIS A 61 -7.89 13.17 6.78
N GLU A 62 -8.12 13.78 7.92
CA GLU A 62 -7.08 14.00 8.92
C GLU A 62 -6.65 12.67 9.55
N ALA A 63 -5.37 12.37 9.50
CA ALA A 63 -4.76 11.15 10.02
C ALA A 63 -3.59 11.41 10.97
N LYS A 64 -3.53 12.59 11.59
CA LYS A 64 -2.46 13.01 12.49
C LYS A 64 -2.23 12.00 13.62
N ASP A 65 -3.30 11.63 14.33
CA ASP A 65 -3.21 10.76 15.50
C ASP A 65 -2.84 9.33 15.09
N ASP A 66 -3.34 8.86 13.95
CA ASP A 66 -3.00 7.56 13.41
C ASP A 66 -1.55 7.50 12.89
N LEU A 67 -1.07 8.57 12.25
CA LEU A 67 0.33 8.65 11.86
C LEU A 67 1.24 8.67 13.09
N GLU A 68 0.89 9.42 14.12
CA GLU A 68 1.64 9.43 15.38
C GLU A 68 1.69 8.04 16.01
N LEU A 69 0.54 7.33 16.06
CA LEU A 69 0.46 5.97 16.58
C LEU A 69 1.30 4.99 15.76
N LEU A 70 1.25 5.09 14.42
CA LEU A 70 2.06 4.29 13.51
C LEU A 70 3.57 4.49 13.78
N LEU A 71 4.03 5.74 13.79
CA LEU A 71 5.43 6.07 13.99
C LEU A 71 5.92 5.65 15.39
N LYS A 72 5.11 5.83 16.44
CA LYS A 72 5.40 5.32 17.80
C LYS A 72 5.51 3.80 17.78
N THR A 73 4.61 3.09 17.11
CA THR A 73 4.66 1.63 17.02
C THR A 73 5.94 1.16 16.36
N VAL A 74 6.33 1.74 15.24
CA VAL A 74 7.59 1.41 14.56
C VAL A 74 8.79 1.67 15.48
N LYS A 75 8.82 2.82 16.18
CA LYS A 75 9.91 3.19 17.07
C LYS A 75 10.03 2.25 18.27
N GLU A 76 8.93 2.04 18.98
CA GLU A 76 8.91 1.30 20.24
C GLU A 76 9.03 -0.22 20.04
N THR A 77 8.76 -0.74 18.83
CA THR A 77 9.07 -2.12 18.45
C THR A 77 10.50 -2.28 17.92
N ASN A 78 11.40 -1.34 18.27
CA ASN A 78 12.82 -1.34 17.89
C ASN A 78 13.07 -1.40 16.37
N GLN A 79 12.09 -0.98 15.57
CA GLN A 79 12.20 -0.96 14.11
C GLN A 79 12.58 -2.33 13.52
N LEU A 80 12.00 -3.41 14.07
CA LEU A 80 12.32 -4.80 13.69
C LEU A 80 11.40 -5.36 12.61
N TYR A 81 10.30 -4.68 12.30
CA TYR A 81 9.20 -5.26 11.56
C TYR A 81 9.08 -4.73 10.13
N LYS A 82 8.67 -5.62 9.22
CA LYS A 82 8.13 -5.25 7.90
C LYS A 82 6.73 -4.66 8.07
N SER A 83 6.23 -3.99 7.04
CA SER A 83 4.90 -3.33 7.07
C SER A 83 3.77 -4.24 7.57
N LYS A 84 3.78 -5.51 7.18
CA LYS A 84 2.76 -6.48 7.57
C LYS A 84 2.72 -6.75 9.08
N GLU A 85 3.87 -6.88 9.72
CA GLU A 85 3.98 -7.09 11.16
C GLU A 85 3.66 -5.81 11.94
N VAL A 86 4.03 -4.63 11.43
CA VAL A 86 3.61 -3.34 11.99
C VAL A 86 2.09 -3.23 12.01
N VAL A 87 1.44 -3.53 10.88
CA VAL A 87 -0.03 -3.54 10.79
C VAL A 87 -0.65 -4.54 11.75
N ARG A 88 -0.11 -5.77 11.82
CA ARG A 88 -0.60 -6.78 12.77
C ARG A 88 -0.51 -6.31 14.22
N THR A 89 0.60 -5.67 14.59
CA THR A 89 0.78 -5.09 15.93
C THR A 89 -0.28 -4.02 16.21
N LEU A 90 -0.53 -3.12 15.25
CA LEU A 90 -1.55 -2.06 15.39
C LEU A 90 -2.96 -2.63 15.58
N ILE A 91 -3.35 -3.63 14.79
CA ILE A 91 -4.71 -4.21 14.87
C ILE A 91 -4.85 -5.32 15.92
N GLY A 92 -3.79 -5.65 16.67
CA GLY A 92 -3.84 -6.66 17.72
C GLY A 92 -3.90 -8.11 17.20
N LYS A 93 -3.28 -8.41 16.05
CA LYS A 93 -3.20 -9.77 15.49
C LYS A 93 -1.80 -10.33 15.60
N SER A 94 -1.65 -11.39 16.40
CA SER A 94 -0.37 -12.09 16.59
C SER A 94 0.01 -12.97 15.40
N ASN A 95 1.29 -13.26 15.29
CA ASN A 95 1.88 -14.31 14.49
C ASN A 95 3.18 -14.79 15.16
N ALA A 96 3.82 -15.81 14.61
CA ALA A 96 5.06 -16.38 15.19
C ALA A 96 6.16 -15.32 15.43
N VAL A 97 6.30 -14.33 14.52
CA VAL A 97 7.30 -13.26 14.64
C VAL A 97 6.95 -12.32 15.81
N ILE A 98 5.70 -11.89 15.94
CA ILE A 98 5.24 -11.02 17.03
C ILE A 98 5.39 -11.71 18.39
N LEU A 99 5.00 -12.98 18.48
CA LEU A 99 5.13 -13.79 19.70
C LEU A 99 6.59 -14.00 20.09
N SER A 100 7.49 -14.27 19.13
CA SER A 100 8.91 -14.48 19.42
C SER A 100 9.59 -13.24 20.02
N HIS A 101 9.08 -12.05 19.73
CA HIS A 101 9.57 -10.78 20.28
C HIS A 101 8.71 -10.27 21.45
N LYS A 102 7.70 -11.02 21.89
CA LYS A 102 6.75 -10.63 22.94
C LYS A 102 6.05 -9.28 22.68
N THR A 103 5.85 -8.94 21.41
CA THR A 103 5.22 -7.68 21.03
C THR A 103 3.71 -7.69 21.29
N ASP A 104 3.11 -8.85 21.41
CA ASP A 104 1.72 -9.02 21.86
C ASP A 104 1.48 -8.56 23.32
N GLU A 105 2.54 -8.51 24.14
CA GLU A 105 2.49 -7.95 25.49
C GLU A 105 2.79 -6.43 25.52
N HIS A 106 3.15 -5.83 24.39
CA HIS A 106 3.54 -4.43 24.31
C HIS A 106 2.31 -3.52 24.43
N ARG A 107 2.48 -2.37 25.13
CA ARG A 107 1.40 -1.40 25.39
C ARG A 107 0.69 -0.86 24.15
N LEU A 108 1.35 -0.87 22.99
CA LEU A 108 0.80 -0.40 21.70
C LEU A 108 0.11 -1.51 20.91
N PHE A 109 0.17 -2.77 21.36
CA PHE A 109 -0.47 -3.87 20.69
C PHE A 109 -2.00 -3.70 20.68
N GLY A 110 -2.62 -3.73 19.50
CA GLY A 110 -4.05 -3.55 19.32
C GLY A 110 -4.57 -2.11 19.45
N LYS A 111 -3.71 -1.11 19.69
CA LYS A 111 -4.14 0.30 19.82
C LYS A 111 -4.68 0.89 18.52
N GLY A 112 -4.35 0.30 17.39
CA GLY A 112 -4.87 0.67 16.07
C GLY A 112 -6.08 -0.15 15.60
N SER A 113 -6.74 -0.91 16.49
CA SER A 113 -7.88 -1.78 16.13
C SER A 113 -9.14 -1.01 15.71
N HIS A 114 -9.18 0.31 15.88
CA HIS A 114 -10.24 1.18 15.38
C HIS A 114 -10.23 1.31 13.84
N GLN A 115 -9.12 0.93 13.18
CA GLN A 115 -8.97 0.92 11.73
C GLN A 115 -8.63 -0.49 11.22
N HIS A 116 -9.03 -0.79 9.99
CA HIS A 116 -8.75 -2.08 9.34
C HIS A 116 -7.32 -2.15 8.78
N ALA A 117 -6.86 -3.37 8.47
CA ALA A 117 -5.49 -3.59 8.00
C ALA A 117 -5.13 -2.82 6.72
N GLY A 118 -6.06 -2.70 5.77
CA GLY A 118 -5.87 -1.95 4.52
C GLY A 118 -5.59 -0.46 4.77
N TYR A 119 -6.31 0.16 5.70
CA TYR A 119 -6.08 1.53 6.13
C TYR A 119 -4.63 1.73 6.62
N TRP A 120 -4.16 0.88 7.53
CA TRP A 120 -2.79 0.97 8.05
C TRP A 120 -1.74 0.73 6.98
N MET A 121 -1.99 -0.17 6.02
CA MET A 121 -1.10 -0.36 4.88
C MET A 121 -1.04 0.89 3.99
N ALA A 122 -2.18 1.54 3.73
CA ALA A 122 -2.25 2.79 2.99
C ALA A 122 -1.50 3.92 3.71
N LEU A 123 -1.69 4.05 5.04
CA LEU A 123 -0.98 5.05 5.85
C LEU A 123 0.54 4.81 5.85
N ILE A 124 0.99 3.55 5.95
CA ILE A 124 2.42 3.22 5.83
C ILE A 124 2.96 3.65 4.47
N ARG A 125 2.25 3.37 3.36
CA ARG A 125 2.66 3.79 2.01
C ARG A 125 2.82 5.31 1.92
N GLN A 126 1.84 6.04 2.41
CA GLN A 126 1.86 7.51 2.36
C GLN A 126 2.94 8.09 3.30
N ALA A 127 3.17 7.49 4.47
CA ALA A 127 4.25 7.87 5.38
C ALA A 127 5.65 7.61 4.80
N LEU A 128 5.83 6.54 4.00
CA LEU A 128 7.06 6.29 3.26
C LEU A 128 7.32 7.38 2.23
N ILE A 129 6.32 7.72 1.42
CA ILE A 129 6.43 8.74 0.36
C ILE A 129 6.58 10.16 0.94
N ALA A 130 5.93 10.42 2.09
CA ALA A 130 6.12 11.67 2.82
C ALA A 130 7.47 11.75 3.54
N GLY A 131 8.26 10.68 3.51
CA GLY A 131 9.60 10.63 4.08
C GLY A 131 9.64 10.52 5.60
N PHE A 132 8.55 10.14 6.27
CA PHE A 132 8.55 9.85 7.72
C PHE A 132 9.11 8.46 8.04
N LEU A 133 8.90 7.53 7.12
CA LEU A 133 9.41 6.16 7.17
C LEU A 133 10.32 5.88 5.99
N LYS A 134 11.12 4.84 6.11
CA LYS A 134 11.90 4.25 5.01
C LYS A 134 11.88 2.74 5.12
N LYS A 135 12.02 2.04 3.99
CA LYS A 135 12.29 0.61 3.97
C LYS A 135 13.81 0.38 3.93
N ASP A 136 14.29 -0.45 4.80
CA ASP A 136 15.69 -0.87 4.81
C ASP A 136 15.87 -2.09 3.92
N ILE A 137 16.59 -1.90 2.82
CA ILE A 137 16.85 -2.93 1.80
C ILE A 137 17.72 -4.04 2.37
N GLU A 138 18.71 -3.70 3.21
CA GLU A 138 19.64 -4.67 3.80
C GLU A 138 18.94 -5.65 4.74
N THR A 139 17.83 -5.24 5.35
CA THR A 139 16.99 -6.07 6.22
C THR A 139 15.70 -6.54 5.54
N TYR A 140 15.73 -6.71 4.21
CA TYR A 140 14.62 -7.23 3.41
C TYR A 140 13.30 -6.44 3.58
N GLY A 141 13.38 -5.12 3.69
CA GLY A 141 12.21 -4.25 3.72
C GLY A 141 11.61 -4.00 5.10
N VAL A 142 12.42 -4.10 6.13
CA VAL A 142 12.02 -3.64 7.48
C VAL A 142 11.75 -2.13 7.44
N VAL A 143 10.69 -1.71 8.11
CA VAL A 143 10.26 -0.30 8.17
C VAL A 143 11.00 0.40 9.31
N LYS A 144 11.67 1.49 8.97
CA LYS A 144 12.44 2.31 9.91
C LYS A 144 11.99 3.77 9.90
N LEU A 145 12.13 4.46 11.02
CA LEU A 145 11.94 5.91 11.08
C LEU A 145 13.08 6.63 10.35
N THR A 146 12.73 7.76 9.74
CA THR A 146 13.69 8.76 9.29
C THR A 146 13.88 9.84 10.37
N LYS A 147 14.82 10.77 10.14
CA LYS A 147 14.94 11.97 10.98
C LYS A 147 13.64 12.77 11.01
N ARG A 148 12.98 12.89 9.86
CA ARG A 148 11.69 13.59 9.74
C ARG A 148 10.59 12.90 10.56
N GLY A 149 10.56 11.56 10.59
CA GLY A 149 9.63 10.80 11.43
C GLY A 149 9.89 11.02 12.92
N ASP A 150 11.15 11.05 13.35
CA ASP A 150 11.51 11.36 14.73
C ASP A 150 11.16 12.81 15.13
N GLU A 151 11.33 13.77 14.23
CA GLU A 151 10.94 15.16 14.42
C GLU A 151 9.41 15.30 14.52
N TYR A 152 8.67 14.61 13.67
CA TYR A 152 7.21 14.58 13.72
C TYR A 152 6.69 14.08 15.05
N LEU A 153 7.30 13.03 15.63
CA LEU A 153 6.92 12.52 16.96
C LEU A 153 7.15 13.53 18.11
N LYS A 154 8.04 14.49 17.94
CA LYS A 154 8.27 15.56 18.93
C LYS A 154 7.23 16.68 18.82
N ASN A 155 6.76 16.96 17.62
CA ASN A 155 5.77 18.00 17.35
C ASN A 155 4.83 17.54 16.21
N PRO A 156 3.83 16.70 16.53
CA PRO A 156 2.89 16.20 15.54
C PRO A 156 2.04 17.35 14.96
N VAL A 157 2.02 17.43 13.62
CA VAL A 157 1.22 18.39 12.85
C VAL A 157 0.15 17.66 12.05
N SER A 158 -0.81 18.40 11.49
CA SER A 158 -1.83 17.84 10.58
C SER A 158 -1.19 17.03 9.47
N PHE A 159 -1.74 15.84 9.22
CA PHE A 159 -1.37 14.97 8.11
C PHE A 159 -2.63 14.51 7.38
N MET A 160 -2.84 15.04 6.19
CA MET A 160 -3.98 14.65 5.35
C MET A 160 -3.64 13.36 4.60
N MET A 161 -4.35 12.29 4.92
CA MET A 161 -4.26 11.02 4.25
C MET A 161 -5.30 10.92 3.13
N THR A 162 -4.88 10.49 1.94
CA THR A 162 -5.77 10.18 0.84
C THR A 162 -6.30 8.74 0.96
N GLU A 163 -7.60 8.55 0.78
CA GLU A 163 -8.21 7.22 0.77
C GLU A 163 -7.68 6.42 -0.42
N ASP A 164 -7.19 5.19 -0.17
CA ASP A 164 -6.74 4.30 -1.23
C ASP A 164 -7.93 3.71 -2.01
N HIS A 165 -7.64 3.19 -3.20
CA HIS A 165 -8.60 2.44 -3.98
C HIS A 165 -8.99 1.16 -3.24
N VAL A 166 -10.28 0.93 -3.04
CA VAL A 166 -10.80 -0.34 -2.53
C VAL A 166 -11.09 -1.23 -3.73
N PHE A 167 -10.21 -2.18 -3.97
CA PHE A 167 -10.51 -3.26 -4.90
C PHE A 167 -11.22 -4.36 -4.08
N ASN A 168 -12.52 -4.51 -4.30
CA ASN A 168 -13.20 -5.67 -3.77
C ASN A 168 -12.53 -6.90 -4.37
N ASP A 169 -12.07 -7.83 -3.51
CA ASP A 169 -11.67 -9.14 -3.98
C ASP A 169 -12.82 -9.66 -4.83
N ILE A 170 -12.55 -9.86 -6.11
CA ILE A 170 -13.48 -10.55 -7.00
C ILE A 170 -13.44 -12.01 -6.56
N THR A 171 -14.08 -12.31 -5.44
CA THR A 171 -14.64 -13.65 -5.25
C THR A 171 -15.57 -13.82 -6.43
N GLU A 172 -15.38 -14.90 -7.18
CA GLU A 172 -16.21 -15.30 -8.32
C GLU A 172 -17.67 -15.58 -7.87
N GLU A 173 -18.31 -14.60 -7.28
CA GLU A 173 -19.76 -14.55 -7.26
C GLU A 173 -20.18 -13.94 -8.59
N VAL A 174 -20.88 -14.74 -9.36
CA VAL A 174 -21.57 -14.35 -10.60
C VAL A 174 -22.29 -13.04 -10.32
N VAL A 175 -21.67 -11.92 -10.66
CA VAL A 175 -22.31 -10.61 -10.59
C VAL A 175 -23.35 -10.60 -11.71
N VAL A 176 -24.60 -10.82 -11.32
CA VAL A 176 -25.74 -10.43 -12.16
C VAL A 176 -25.58 -8.93 -12.41
N PRO A 177 -25.41 -8.47 -13.64
CA PRO A 177 -25.14 -7.07 -13.90
C PRO A 177 -26.34 -6.23 -13.53
N GLN A 178 -26.20 -5.43 -12.46
CA GLN A 178 -27.10 -4.30 -12.29
C GLN A 178 -26.83 -3.32 -13.44
N LYS A 179 -27.87 -3.05 -14.19
CA LYS A 179 -27.89 -2.14 -15.34
C LYS A 179 -27.48 -0.74 -14.90
N SER A 180 -26.22 -0.39 -15.05
CA SER A 180 -25.80 0.99 -15.21
C SER A 180 -25.73 1.30 -16.70
N ALA A 181 -26.38 2.34 -17.11
CA ALA A 181 -26.62 2.72 -18.49
C ALA A 181 -25.33 3.21 -19.17
N ASN A 182 -24.53 2.30 -19.71
CA ASN A 182 -23.60 2.59 -20.80
C ASN A 182 -23.46 1.35 -21.68
N THR A 183 -24.35 1.24 -22.65
CA THR A 183 -24.40 0.15 -23.65
C THR A 183 -23.12 0.01 -24.49
N VAL A 184 -22.26 1.02 -24.50
CA VAL A 184 -20.98 1.01 -25.24
C VAL A 184 -19.92 0.20 -24.50
N ASP A 185 -19.86 0.26 -23.19
CA ASP A 185 -18.86 -0.46 -22.39
C ASP A 185 -19.10 -1.97 -22.38
N ASP A 186 -20.36 -2.42 -22.34
CA ASP A 186 -20.69 -3.85 -22.36
C ASP A 186 -20.33 -4.50 -23.70
N GLN A 187 -20.52 -3.79 -24.81
CA GLN A 187 -20.11 -4.28 -26.13
C GLN A 187 -18.59 -4.36 -26.25
N LEU A 188 -17.87 -3.35 -25.78
CA LEU A 188 -16.41 -3.33 -25.78
C LEU A 188 -15.83 -4.47 -24.93
N VAL A 189 -16.35 -4.68 -23.72
CA VAL A 189 -15.95 -5.79 -22.85
C VAL A 189 -16.19 -7.14 -23.51
N LYS A 190 -17.33 -7.32 -24.19
CA LYS A 190 -17.63 -8.55 -24.93
C LYS A 190 -16.65 -8.77 -26.07
N MET A 191 -16.37 -7.75 -26.86
CA MET A 191 -15.41 -7.81 -27.97
C MET A 191 -13.99 -8.15 -27.48
N LEU A 192 -13.55 -7.54 -26.38
CA LEU A 192 -12.24 -7.81 -25.78
C LEU A 192 -12.13 -9.26 -25.25
N LYS A 193 -13.19 -9.77 -24.62
CA LYS A 193 -13.25 -11.17 -24.17
C LYS A 193 -13.19 -12.16 -25.35
N GLU A 194 -13.88 -11.87 -26.43
CA GLU A 194 -13.84 -12.69 -27.65
C GLU A 194 -12.47 -12.64 -28.33
N LEU A 195 -11.87 -11.45 -28.41
CA LEU A 195 -10.53 -11.28 -28.97
C LEU A 195 -9.51 -12.08 -28.14
N ARG A 196 -9.57 -11.99 -26.80
CA ARG A 196 -8.70 -12.77 -25.91
C ARG A 196 -8.82 -14.27 -26.17
N LYS A 197 -10.05 -14.80 -26.28
CA LYS A 197 -10.28 -16.22 -26.59
C LYS A 197 -9.72 -16.63 -27.96
N LYS A 198 -9.89 -15.78 -28.99
CA LYS A 198 -9.33 -16.03 -30.32
C LYS A 198 -7.79 -16.05 -30.32
N VAL A 199 -7.18 -15.11 -29.61
CA VAL A 199 -5.71 -15.03 -29.52
C VAL A 199 -5.14 -16.21 -28.70
N ALA A 200 -5.77 -16.58 -27.60
CA ALA A 200 -5.38 -17.73 -26.79
C ALA A 200 -5.44 -19.02 -27.61
N LYS A 201 -6.54 -19.25 -28.31
CA LYS A 201 -6.70 -20.41 -29.21
C LYS A 201 -5.69 -20.44 -30.36
N LYS A 202 -5.33 -19.26 -30.92
CA LYS A 202 -4.34 -19.17 -32.02
C LYS A 202 -2.91 -19.42 -31.54
N LYS A 203 -2.61 -19.11 -30.24
CA LYS A 203 -1.30 -19.25 -29.63
C LYS A 203 -1.15 -20.49 -28.74
N ASP A 204 -2.18 -21.36 -28.73
CA ASP A 204 -2.24 -22.56 -27.89
C ASP A 204 -1.94 -22.29 -26.41
N LEU A 205 -2.46 -21.17 -25.91
CA LEU A 205 -2.31 -20.73 -24.50
C LEU A 205 -3.57 -21.13 -23.72
N PRO A 206 -3.42 -21.56 -22.45
CA PRO A 206 -4.55 -21.90 -21.58
C PRO A 206 -5.50 -20.74 -21.29
#